data_125254ebcb8dc89c3c09824f42b6ca89
#
_entry.id   125254ebcb8dc89c3c09824f42b6ca89
#
_cell.length_a   1.000
_cell.length_b   1.000
_cell.length_c   1.000
_cell.angle_alpha   90.00
_cell.angle_beta   90.00
_cell.angle_gamma   90.00
#
_symmetry.space_group_name_H-M   'P 1'
#
loop_
_entity.id
_entity.type
_entity.pdbx_description
1 polymer ?
#
loop_
_entity_poly.entity_id
_entity_poly.type
_entity_poly.pdbx_seq_one_letter_code
_entity_poly.pdbx_strand_id
1 'polypeptide(L)'
;MYKKIPYQTGRQLLDRFSSSDEAQALIDEELNIDDSIEALLENELYFDLVQFLAHGLPVREAIWWGAHTLDARNDVWSAMQKQCISTAKAWVKSPSEEQRRKSELFSNKLKLNCGPSWLAQAVFWNGSGSIVAPDLPNVLPDPFLYSKAVAGAINHSAALPNWDKTDEYYKKSIGIALELAKGSKA
;
A
#
# COMPACT_ATOMS: atom_id res chain seq x y z
N MET A 1 4.59 -19.26 -5.63
CA MET A 1 3.12 -19.08 -5.73
C MET A 1 2.64 -18.19 -4.60
N TYR A 2 2.02 -17.07 -4.94
CA TYR A 2 1.55 -16.01 -4.02
C TYR A 2 0.08 -16.21 -3.67
N LYS A 3 -0.20 -17.06 -2.69
CA LYS A 3 -1.55 -17.54 -2.31
C LYS A 3 -2.55 -16.45 -1.93
N LYS A 4 -2.08 -15.28 -1.48
CA LYS A 4 -2.94 -14.17 -1.09
C LYS A 4 -3.22 -13.18 -2.23
N ILE A 5 -2.66 -13.40 -3.42
CA ILE A 5 -2.96 -12.60 -4.61
C ILE A 5 -3.95 -13.40 -5.48
N PRO A 6 -5.26 -13.09 -5.44
CA PRO A 6 -6.31 -13.91 -6.04
C PRO A 6 -6.51 -13.63 -7.54
N TYR A 7 -5.43 -13.36 -8.28
CA TYR A 7 -5.43 -13.05 -9.71
C TYR A 7 -4.64 -14.12 -10.47
N GLN A 8 -5.02 -14.35 -11.73
CA GLN A 8 -4.38 -15.37 -12.56
C GLN A 8 -3.24 -14.78 -13.38
N THR A 9 -3.45 -13.59 -13.94
CA THR A 9 -2.44 -12.91 -14.77
C THR A 9 -2.04 -11.55 -14.19
N GLY A 10 -0.81 -11.14 -14.49
CA GLY A 10 -0.28 -9.84 -14.08
C GLY A 10 -1.05 -8.68 -14.70
N ARG A 11 -1.55 -8.86 -15.91
CA ARG A 11 -2.32 -7.83 -16.63
C ARG A 11 -3.57 -7.39 -15.86
N GLN A 12 -4.24 -8.33 -15.18
CA GLN A 12 -5.41 -8.02 -14.35
C GLN A 12 -5.12 -7.04 -13.21
N LEU A 13 -3.87 -6.97 -12.76
CA LEU A 13 -3.43 -5.99 -11.76
C LEU A 13 -2.89 -4.72 -12.40
N LEU A 14 -2.09 -4.86 -13.46
CA LEU A 14 -1.43 -3.73 -14.14
C LEU A 14 -2.45 -2.71 -14.65
N ASP A 15 -3.60 -3.15 -15.13
CA ASP A 15 -4.69 -2.31 -15.63
C ASP A 15 -5.42 -1.50 -14.54
N ARG A 16 -5.08 -1.68 -13.25
CA ARG A 16 -5.73 -0.99 -12.12
C ARG A 16 -5.03 0.29 -11.69
N PHE A 17 -3.85 0.56 -12.21
CA PHE A 17 -3.06 1.75 -11.91
C PHE A 17 -2.29 2.23 -13.15
N SER A 18 -1.78 3.45 -13.09
CA SER A 18 -0.89 3.96 -14.14
C SER A 18 0.51 3.41 -13.90
N SER A 19 0.91 2.44 -14.69
CA SER A 19 2.26 1.87 -14.69
C SER A 19 3.16 2.55 -15.73
N SER A 20 4.46 2.33 -15.62
CA SER A 20 5.43 2.76 -16.63
C SER A 20 5.25 2.03 -17.96
N ASP A 21 5.76 2.61 -19.04
CA ASP A 21 5.76 1.97 -20.36
C ASP A 21 6.59 0.69 -20.35
N GLU A 22 7.66 0.66 -19.56
CA GLU A 22 8.51 -0.51 -19.35
C GLU A 22 7.73 -1.66 -18.71
N ALA A 23 6.96 -1.40 -17.66
CA ALA A 23 6.13 -2.41 -17.00
C ALA A 23 5.01 -2.91 -17.94
N GLN A 24 4.43 -2.01 -18.74
CA GLN A 24 3.44 -2.38 -19.77
C GLN A 24 4.02 -3.29 -20.85
N ALA A 25 5.27 -3.09 -21.23
CA ALA A 25 5.94 -3.90 -22.24
C ALA A 25 6.37 -5.29 -21.73
N LEU A 26 6.66 -5.41 -20.41
CA LEU A 26 7.10 -6.65 -19.79
C LEU A 26 5.96 -7.63 -19.47
N ILE A 27 4.78 -7.12 -19.14
CA ILE A 27 3.65 -7.93 -18.67
C ILE A 27 2.58 -7.99 -19.74
N ASP A 28 2.57 -9.08 -20.49
CA ASP A 28 1.54 -9.37 -21.48
C ASP A 28 0.24 -9.92 -20.86
N GLU A 29 -0.74 -10.25 -21.72
CA GLU A 29 -2.07 -10.72 -21.29
C GLU A 29 -2.06 -12.08 -20.56
N GLU A 30 -1.06 -12.91 -20.83
CA GLU A 30 -1.02 -14.30 -20.37
C GLU A 30 -0.02 -14.52 -19.23
N LEU A 31 0.87 -13.55 -18.98
CA LEU A 31 1.91 -13.70 -17.98
C LEU A 31 1.29 -13.84 -16.58
N ASN A 32 1.57 -14.94 -15.90
CA ASN A 32 1.03 -15.22 -14.57
C ASN A 32 1.61 -14.28 -13.50
N ILE A 33 1.03 -14.29 -12.30
CA ILE A 33 1.41 -13.40 -11.19
C ILE A 33 2.87 -13.62 -10.75
N ASP A 34 3.31 -14.87 -10.64
CA ASP A 34 4.66 -15.19 -10.16
C ASP A 34 5.71 -14.66 -11.14
N ASP A 35 5.54 -14.91 -12.44
CA ASP A 35 6.45 -14.44 -13.48
C ASP A 35 6.38 -12.92 -13.67
N SER A 36 5.20 -12.32 -13.49
CA SER A 36 5.04 -10.84 -13.53
C SER A 36 5.82 -10.16 -12.40
N ILE A 37 5.78 -10.70 -11.20
CA ILE A 37 6.54 -10.19 -10.06
C ILE A 37 8.05 -10.35 -10.32
N GLU A 38 8.47 -11.50 -10.84
CA GLU A 38 9.88 -11.77 -11.18
C GLU A 38 10.38 -10.80 -12.25
N ALA A 39 9.60 -10.59 -13.33
CA ALA A 39 9.95 -9.65 -14.39
C ALA A 39 10.12 -8.22 -13.87
N LEU A 40 9.22 -7.74 -13.01
CA LEU A 40 9.34 -6.41 -12.40
C LEU A 40 10.55 -6.30 -11.46
N LEU A 41 10.88 -7.37 -10.72
CA LEU A 41 12.04 -7.41 -9.83
C LEU A 41 13.37 -7.41 -10.61
N GLU A 42 13.50 -8.25 -11.64
CA GLU A 42 14.71 -8.37 -12.45
C GLU A 42 15.04 -7.09 -13.22
N ASN A 43 14.00 -6.34 -13.60
CA ASN A 43 14.15 -5.06 -14.27
C ASN A 43 14.18 -3.86 -13.31
N GLU A 44 14.24 -4.10 -12.00
CA GLU A 44 14.30 -3.07 -10.94
C GLU A 44 13.17 -2.04 -11.00
N LEU A 45 12.01 -2.40 -11.56
CA LEU A 45 10.82 -1.56 -11.64
C LEU A 45 10.07 -1.53 -10.29
N TYR A 46 10.79 -1.12 -9.24
CA TYR A 46 10.31 -1.17 -7.86
C TYR A 46 9.08 -0.31 -7.61
N PHE A 47 8.99 0.85 -8.27
CA PHE A 47 7.83 1.74 -8.15
C PHE A 47 6.56 1.04 -8.64
N ASP A 48 6.63 0.41 -9.82
CA ASP A 48 5.51 -0.33 -10.41
C ASP A 48 5.20 -1.60 -9.60
N LEU A 49 6.23 -2.30 -9.12
CA LEU A 49 6.06 -3.50 -8.30
C LEU A 49 5.36 -3.18 -6.97
N VAL A 50 5.64 -2.05 -6.36
CA VAL A 50 4.90 -1.59 -5.17
C VAL A 50 3.43 -1.35 -5.50
N GLN A 51 3.12 -0.70 -6.62
CA GLN A 51 1.75 -0.53 -7.09
C GLN A 51 1.08 -1.89 -7.35
N PHE A 52 1.76 -2.78 -8.04
CA PHE A 52 1.28 -4.11 -8.38
C PHE A 52 0.92 -4.92 -7.12
N LEU A 53 1.82 -4.98 -6.14
CA LEU A 53 1.61 -5.69 -4.88
C LEU A 53 0.50 -5.06 -4.04
N ALA A 54 0.42 -3.72 -4.00
CA ALA A 54 -0.65 -3.03 -3.27
C ALA A 54 -2.04 -3.30 -3.84
N HIS A 55 -2.16 -3.48 -5.16
CA HIS A 55 -3.41 -3.84 -5.83
C HIS A 55 -3.71 -5.34 -5.79
N GLY A 56 -2.69 -6.18 -5.60
CA GLY A 56 -2.83 -7.63 -5.52
C GLY A 56 -3.16 -8.15 -4.13
N LEU A 57 -2.67 -7.49 -3.08
CA LEU A 57 -2.89 -7.92 -1.70
C LEU A 57 -4.29 -7.54 -1.19
N PRO A 58 -4.90 -8.38 -0.34
CA PRO A 58 -6.11 -8.00 0.39
C PRO A 58 -5.91 -6.75 1.24
N VAL A 59 -6.98 -6.02 1.51
CA VAL A 59 -6.98 -4.71 2.21
C VAL A 59 -6.14 -4.72 3.50
N ARG A 60 -6.37 -5.70 4.38
CA ARG A 60 -5.67 -5.77 5.68
C ARG A 60 -4.19 -6.02 5.51
N GLU A 61 -3.83 -6.93 4.62
CA GLU A 61 -2.45 -7.26 4.30
C GLU A 61 -1.71 -6.07 3.67
N ALA A 62 -2.34 -5.38 2.74
CA ALA A 62 -1.76 -4.19 2.11
C ALA A 62 -1.51 -3.08 3.14
N ILE A 63 -2.47 -2.77 4.00
CA ILE A 63 -2.32 -1.76 5.07
C ILE A 63 -1.28 -2.20 6.11
N TRP A 64 -1.26 -3.48 6.49
CA TRP A 64 -0.24 -4.03 7.38
C TRP A 64 1.17 -3.88 6.81
N TRP A 65 1.33 -4.22 5.53
CA TRP A 65 2.59 -4.05 4.82
C TRP A 65 3.06 -2.60 4.83
N GLY A 66 2.20 -1.66 4.44
CA GLY A 66 2.51 -0.23 4.50
C GLY A 66 2.91 0.22 5.91
N ALA A 67 2.16 -0.22 6.93
CA ALA A 67 2.45 0.13 8.32
C ALA A 67 3.81 -0.42 8.80
N HIS A 68 4.17 -1.65 8.44
CA HIS A 68 5.46 -2.24 8.78
C HIS A 68 6.62 -1.60 8.05
N THR A 69 6.45 -1.31 6.76
CA THR A 69 7.46 -0.61 5.94
C THR A 69 7.78 0.76 6.54
N LEU A 70 6.78 1.54 6.92
CA LEU A 70 6.99 2.87 7.50
C LEU A 70 7.51 2.83 8.94
N ASP A 71 7.07 1.86 9.74
CA ASP A 71 7.52 1.69 11.11
C ASP A 71 9.01 1.35 11.22
N ALA A 72 9.55 0.63 10.23
CA ALA A 72 10.98 0.34 10.15
C ALA A 72 11.85 1.61 10.02
N ARG A 73 11.24 2.75 9.71
CA ARG A 73 11.88 4.08 9.63
C ARG A 73 11.39 5.03 10.71
N ASN A 74 11.16 4.52 11.90
CA ASN A 74 10.55 5.27 13.00
C ASN A 74 11.35 6.50 13.45
N ASP A 75 12.62 6.57 13.14
CA ASP A 75 13.54 7.67 13.42
C ASP A 75 13.25 8.95 12.61
N VAL A 76 12.66 8.83 11.42
CA VAL A 76 12.38 9.99 10.53
C VAL A 76 10.99 10.61 10.76
N TRP A 77 10.12 9.97 11.56
CA TRP A 77 8.73 10.42 11.72
C TRP A 77 8.50 11.31 12.94
N SER A 78 7.77 12.40 12.75
CA SER A 78 7.23 13.22 13.85
C SER A 78 6.24 12.44 14.72
N ALA A 79 5.91 12.97 15.90
CA ALA A 79 4.95 12.35 16.81
C ALA A 79 3.58 12.06 16.14
N MET A 80 3.06 13.00 15.34
CA MET A 80 1.79 12.83 14.64
C MET A 80 1.87 11.77 13.53
N GLN A 81 2.97 11.72 12.80
CA GLN A 81 3.23 10.70 11.79
C GLN A 81 3.32 9.30 12.40
N LYS A 82 3.98 9.17 13.56
CA LYS A 82 3.98 7.92 14.35
C LYS A 82 2.58 7.50 14.80
N GLN A 83 1.72 8.46 15.15
CA GLN A 83 0.31 8.16 15.46
C GLN A 83 -0.46 7.62 14.26
N CYS A 84 -0.21 8.10 13.04
CA CYS A 84 -0.79 7.51 11.82
C CYS A 84 -0.43 6.03 11.70
N ILE A 85 0.87 5.71 11.83
CA ILE A 85 1.37 4.33 11.71
C ILE A 85 0.78 3.44 12.82
N SER A 86 0.77 3.91 14.07
CA SER A 86 0.24 3.14 15.19
C SER A 86 -1.28 2.91 15.07
N THR A 87 -2.04 3.89 14.57
CA THR A 87 -3.48 3.74 14.32
C THR A 87 -3.74 2.75 13.20
N ALA A 88 -2.95 2.76 12.12
CA ALA A 88 -3.06 1.76 11.06
C ALA A 88 -2.77 0.34 11.58
N LYS A 89 -1.72 0.15 12.39
CA LYS A 89 -1.43 -1.13 13.05
C LYS A 89 -2.56 -1.60 13.98
N ALA A 90 -3.14 -0.68 14.75
CA ALA A 90 -4.27 -0.98 15.63
C ALA A 90 -5.51 -1.41 14.82
N TRP A 91 -5.80 -0.70 13.71
CA TRP A 91 -6.90 -1.05 12.82
C TRP A 91 -6.70 -2.44 12.18
N VAL A 92 -5.51 -2.74 11.69
CA VAL A 92 -5.21 -4.07 11.12
C VAL A 92 -5.43 -5.17 12.15
N LYS A 93 -5.06 -4.95 13.42
CA LYS A 93 -5.24 -5.92 14.50
C LYS A 93 -6.72 -6.11 14.85
N SER A 94 -7.47 -5.02 14.97
CA SER A 94 -8.88 -5.02 15.35
C SER A 94 -9.63 -3.91 14.60
N PRO A 95 -10.11 -4.18 13.36
CA PRO A 95 -10.78 -3.17 12.55
C PRO A 95 -12.00 -2.57 13.26
N SER A 96 -12.06 -1.24 13.31
CA SER A 96 -13.20 -0.51 13.87
C SER A 96 -13.44 0.80 13.11
N GLU A 97 -14.68 1.27 13.11
CA GLU A 97 -15.07 2.56 12.53
C GLU A 97 -14.42 3.73 13.26
N GLU A 98 -14.24 3.62 14.56
CA GLU A 98 -13.55 4.64 15.36
C GLU A 98 -12.11 4.86 14.85
N GLN A 99 -11.36 3.77 14.67
CA GLN A 99 -9.98 3.86 14.15
C GLN A 99 -9.93 4.34 12.70
N ARG A 100 -10.91 3.95 11.89
CA ARG A 100 -11.06 4.41 10.52
C ARG A 100 -11.26 5.92 10.46
N ARG A 101 -12.19 6.47 11.26
CA ARG A 101 -12.45 7.92 11.34
C ARG A 101 -11.29 8.69 11.98
N LYS A 102 -10.61 8.10 12.95
CA LYS A 102 -9.39 8.68 13.52
C LYS A 102 -8.28 8.81 12.47
N SER A 103 -8.16 7.83 11.58
CA SER A 103 -7.22 7.88 10.46
C SER A 103 -7.56 9.00 9.47
N GLU A 104 -8.84 9.23 9.17
CA GLU A 104 -9.30 10.37 8.38
C GLU A 104 -8.84 11.71 8.99
N LEU A 105 -9.01 11.88 10.30
CA LEU A 105 -8.58 13.11 10.99
C LEU A 105 -7.07 13.34 10.88
N PHE A 106 -6.27 12.28 10.97
CA PHE A 106 -4.82 12.40 10.83
C PHE A 106 -4.39 12.71 9.41
N SER A 107 -4.98 12.05 8.40
CA SER A 107 -4.67 12.31 7.00
C SER A 107 -5.01 13.75 6.61
N ASN A 108 -6.17 14.25 7.05
CA ASN A 108 -6.62 15.62 6.82
C ASN A 108 -5.68 16.66 7.47
N LYS A 109 -5.22 16.41 8.70
CA LYS A 109 -4.28 17.29 9.39
C LYS A 109 -2.91 17.35 8.69
N LEU A 110 -2.45 16.25 8.17
CA LEU A 110 -1.15 16.14 7.48
C LEU A 110 -1.26 16.41 5.97
N LYS A 111 -2.48 16.61 5.43
CA LYS A 111 -2.74 17.01 4.02
C LYS A 111 -2.05 16.11 2.98
N LEU A 112 -1.91 14.83 3.27
CA LEU A 112 -1.23 13.85 2.41
C LEU A 112 0.22 14.22 2.02
N ASN A 113 0.92 14.97 2.86
CA ASN A 113 2.27 15.45 2.57
C ASN A 113 3.39 14.48 3.00
N CYS A 114 3.06 13.27 3.44
CA CYS A 114 4.04 12.28 3.91
C CYS A 114 3.47 10.86 3.82
N GLY A 115 4.35 9.86 3.79
CA GLY A 115 3.93 8.46 3.73
C GLY A 115 2.96 8.05 4.85
N PRO A 116 3.19 8.39 6.13
CA PRO A 116 2.24 8.09 7.20
C PRO A 116 0.84 8.67 7.01
N SER A 117 0.69 9.85 6.38
CA SER A 117 -0.64 10.40 6.08
C SER A 117 -1.35 9.65 4.95
N TRP A 118 -0.62 9.18 3.94
CA TRP A 118 -1.14 8.29 2.92
C TRP A 118 -1.56 6.94 3.50
N LEU A 119 -0.80 6.39 4.45
CA LEU A 119 -1.19 5.16 5.15
C LEU A 119 -2.48 5.34 5.96
N ALA A 120 -2.62 6.47 6.66
CA ALA A 120 -3.87 6.80 7.36
C ALA A 120 -5.04 6.93 6.38
N GLN A 121 -4.81 7.52 5.21
CA GLN A 121 -5.80 7.59 4.14
C GLN A 121 -6.20 6.21 3.62
N ALA A 122 -5.25 5.27 3.50
CA ALA A 122 -5.56 3.89 3.13
C ALA A 122 -6.50 3.21 4.13
N VAL A 123 -6.29 3.43 5.43
CA VAL A 123 -7.20 2.96 6.48
C VAL A 123 -8.58 3.58 6.32
N PHE A 124 -8.68 4.88 6.07
CA PHE A 124 -9.97 5.55 5.87
C PHE A 124 -10.69 5.02 4.62
N TRP A 125 -9.98 4.74 3.54
CA TRP A 125 -10.51 4.25 2.26
C TRP A 125 -10.58 2.72 2.14
N ASN A 126 -10.56 2.00 3.23
CA ASN A 126 -10.52 0.52 3.22
C ASN A 126 -11.77 -0.18 2.64
N GLY A 127 -12.83 0.56 2.35
CA GLY A 127 -14.07 0.03 1.77
C GLY A 127 -15.15 -0.35 2.79
N SER A 128 -14.87 -0.31 4.10
CA SER A 128 -15.82 -0.75 5.12
C SER A 128 -16.86 0.31 5.53
N GLY A 129 -16.71 1.55 5.07
CA GLY A 129 -17.63 2.63 5.48
C GLY A 129 -17.57 3.86 4.58
N SER A 130 -18.51 4.78 4.80
CA SER A 130 -18.67 6.00 4.02
C SER A 130 -17.46 6.93 4.09
N ILE A 131 -17.13 7.54 2.94
CA ILE A 131 -16.06 8.55 2.82
C ILE A 131 -16.58 9.99 3.00
N VAL A 132 -17.88 10.17 3.22
CA VAL A 132 -18.48 11.46 3.53
C VAL A 132 -18.86 11.55 5.01
N ALA A 133 -19.27 12.73 5.44
CA ALA A 133 -19.69 12.98 6.81
C ALA A 133 -20.87 12.07 7.21
N PRO A 134 -21.00 11.70 8.50
CA PRO A 134 -22.01 10.73 8.96
C PRO A 134 -23.45 11.14 8.74
N ASP A 135 -23.73 12.44 8.60
CA ASP A 135 -25.04 13.05 8.35
C ASP A 135 -25.40 13.08 6.85
N LEU A 136 -24.50 12.70 5.97
CA LEU A 136 -24.72 12.64 4.53
C LEU A 136 -25.04 11.21 4.06
N PRO A 137 -25.68 11.07 2.87
CA PRO A 137 -25.91 9.77 2.26
C PRO A 137 -24.62 8.95 2.15
N ASN A 138 -24.73 7.64 2.40
CA ASN A 138 -23.57 6.75 2.39
C ASN A 138 -22.91 6.70 1.00
N VAL A 139 -21.61 7.04 0.93
CA VAL A 139 -20.78 6.97 -0.27
C VAL A 139 -19.55 6.12 0.06
N LEU A 140 -19.42 4.96 -0.55
CA LEU A 140 -18.25 4.11 -0.39
C LEU A 140 -17.10 4.60 -1.29
N PRO A 141 -15.84 4.37 -0.90
CA PRO A 141 -14.70 4.65 -1.77
C PRO A 141 -14.74 3.75 -3.01
N ASP A 142 -14.17 4.23 -4.11
CA ASP A 142 -13.90 3.36 -5.25
C ASP A 142 -13.04 2.16 -4.85
N PRO A 143 -13.26 1.00 -5.47
CA PRO A 143 -12.37 -0.15 -5.30
C PRO A 143 -10.90 0.27 -5.52
N PHE A 144 -9.99 -0.27 -4.73
CA PHE A 144 -8.54 -0.01 -4.84
C PHE A 144 -8.05 1.41 -4.46
N LEU A 145 -8.89 2.31 -3.95
CA LEU A 145 -8.38 3.57 -3.40
C LEU A 145 -7.41 3.31 -2.23
N TYR A 146 -7.69 2.31 -1.40
CA TYR A 146 -6.74 1.88 -0.36
C TYR A 146 -5.41 1.42 -0.94
N SER A 147 -5.42 0.69 -2.06
CA SER A 147 -4.20 0.21 -2.72
C SER A 147 -3.35 1.37 -3.22
N LYS A 148 -3.97 2.34 -3.89
CA LYS A 148 -3.31 3.57 -4.35
C LYS A 148 -2.70 4.33 -3.16
N ALA A 149 -3.42 4.41 -2.04
CA ALA A 149 -2.93 5.09 -0.85
C ALA A 149 -1.78 4.33 -0.16
N VAL A 150 -1.82 2.99 -0.09
CA VAL A 150 -0.71 2.18 0.42
C VAL A 150 0.54 2.32 -0.47
N ALA A 151 0.37 2.19 -1.79
CA ALA A 151 1.48 2.39 -2.73
C ALA A 151 2.05 3.80 -2.63
N GLY A 152 1.18 4.81 -2.54
CA GLY A 152 1.57 6.21 -2.29
C GLY A 152 2.37 6.37 -1.00
N ALA A 153 1.95 5.73 0.09
CA ALA A 153 2.66 5.77 1.37
C ALA A 153 4.09 5.21 1.25
N ILE A 154 4.25 4.08 0.58
CA ILE A 154 5.55 3.41 0.41
C ILE A 154 6.43 4.21 -0.55
N ASN A 155 5.94 4.52 -1.75
CA ASN A 155 6.70 5.20 -2.78
C ASN A 155 7.12 6.63 -2.36
N HIS A 156 6.22 7.38 -1.70
CA HIS A 156 6.55 8.71 -1.17
C HIS A 156 7.68 8.66 -0.12
N SER A 157 7.80 7.57 0.60
CA SER A 157 8.80 7.41 1.66
C SER A 157 10.14 6.87 1.16
N ALA A 158 10.24 6.46 -0.10
CA ALA A 158 11.42 5.76 -0.64
C ALA A 158 12.69 6.62 -0.60
N ALA A 159 12.58 7.91 -0.89
CA ALA A 159 13.72 8.84 -0.91
C ALA A 159 14.14 9.37 0.48
N LEU A 160 13.51 8.93 1.56
CA LEU A 160 13.80 9.38 2.92
C LEU A 160 14.80 8.46 3.65
N PRO A 161 15.62 8.96 4.60
CA PRO A 161 15.97 10.38 4.72
C PRO A 161 16.91 10.84 3.59
N ASN A 162 17.51 9.88 2.87
CA ASN A 162 18.43 10.09 1.77
C ASN A 162 18.05 9.20 0.60
N TRP A 163 18.03 9.76 -0.59
CA TRP A 163 17.66 9.07 -1.83
C TRP A 163 18.64 7.94 -2.22
N ASP A 164 19.88 7.98 -1.78
CA ASP A 164 20.91 6.96 -2.02
C ASP A 164 20.60 5.58 -1.43
N LYS A 165 19.63 5.52 -0.49
CA LYS A 165 19.13 4.27 0.10
C LYS A 165 17.79 3.80 -0.47
N THR A 166 17.35 4.38 -1.57
CA THR A 166 16.06 4.08 -2.18
C THR A 166 15.93 2.60 -2.56
N ASP A 167 16.94 2.02 -3.19
CA ASP A 167 16.93 0.61 -3.60
C ASP A 167 16.86 -0.34 -2.41
N GLU A 168 17.67 -0.07 -1.38
CA GLU A 168 17.65 -0.88 -0.15
C GLU A 168 16.26 -0.83 0.51
N TYR A 169 15.64 0.36 0.53
CA TYR A 169 14.30 0.54 1.05
C TYR A 169 13.27 -0.28 0.27
N TYR A 170 13.29 -0.19 -1.06
CA TYR A 170 12.36 -0.96 -1.90
C TYR A 170 12.56 -2.45 -1.72
N LYS A 171 13.79 -2.95 -1.78
CA LYS A 171 14.10 -4.38 -1.60
C LYS A 171 13.56 -4.92 -0.27
N LYS A 172 13.74 -4.16 0.83
CA LYS A 172 13.20 -4.54 2.15
C LYS A 172 11.66 -4.51 2.17
N SER A 173 11.05 -3.44 1.67
CA SER A 173 9.60 -3.30 1.64
C SER A 173 8.94 -4.39 0.80
N ILE A 174 9.44 -4.60 -0.42
CA ILE A 174 8.94 -5.63 -1.34
C ILE A 174 9.10 -7.03 -0.72
N GLY A 175 10.24 -7.32 -0.09
CA GLY A 175 10.45 -8.59 0.61
C GLY A 175 9.37 -8.89 1.65
N ILE A 176 8.94 -7.90 2.43
CA ILE A 176 7.83 -8.04 3.38
C ILE A 176 6.51 -8.39 2.66
N ALA A 177 6.20 -7.69 1.57
CA ALA A 177 4.98 -7.94 0.80
C ALA A 177 4.96 -9.34 0.18
N LEU A 178 6.09 -9.79 -0.37
CA LEU A 178 6.21 -11.12 -0.99
C LEU A 178 6.01 -12.24 0.05
N GLU A 179 6.57 -12.11 1.24
CA GLU A 179 6.34 -13.07 2.33
C GLU A 179 4.86 -13.10 2.77
N LEU A 180 4.23 -11.94 2.88
CA LEU A 180 2.78 -11.87 3.12
C LEU A 180 1.98 -12.55 2.01
N ALA A 181 2.31 -12.27 0.76
CA ALA A 181 1.62 -12.82 -0.41
C ALA A 181 1.75 -14.35 -0.48
N LYS A 182 2.86 -14.93 -0.04
CA LYS A 182 3.06 -16.39 0.09
C LYS A 182 2.20 -17.03 1.17
N GLY A 183 1.67 -16.26 2.10
CA GLY A 183 0.77 -16.75 3.16
C GLY A 183 1.29 -16.60 4.59
N SER A 184 2.41 -15.89 4.80
CA SER A 184 2.85 -15.52 6.15
C SER A 184 1.75 -14.73 6.87
N LYS A 185 1.63 -14.95 8.18
CA LYS A 185 0.64 -14.21 8.99
C LYS A 185 1.11 -12.77 9.19
N ALA A 186 0.20 -11.84 8.96
CA ALA A 186 0.34 -10.44 9.34
C ALA A 186 0.40 -10.28 10.86
#